data_3201528581064580a1295a8303c6aa24
#
_entry.id   3201528581064580a1295a8303c6aa24
#
_cell.length_a   1.000
_cell.length_b   1.000
_cell.length_c   1.000
_cell.angle_alpha   90.00
_cell.angle_beta   90.00
_cell.angle_gamma   90.00
#
_symmetry.space_group_name_H-M   'P 1'
#
loop_
_entity.id
_entity.type
_entity.pdbx_description
1 polymer ?
#
loop_
_entity_poly.entity_id
_entity_poly.type
_entity_poly.pdbx_seq_one_letter_code
_entity_poly.pdbx_strand_id
1 'polypeptide(L)'
;MLKSALEGLNGTLFFEFTIPRMGKRVDCLVIIENVVFVIEFKIGEKKYLNSNIDQVWDYALDLKNFHKPSHNALLVPILIASDAKRSFIEICKTSHNDNLVLPIKSNKNDLQNVIHKSLSFFSDKSILDGNEYAKGSYSPTPTIIEAAVSLYNNHSVKNITRKEADVVNLSLTTSSISRMIDYAKTNSKKIICFVTGVPGAGKTLVGLNVATTLLDKEKKTASVFLSGNAPLVAILQEALTRDKVQNEKQLGNKITRGVAKEGVKAFIQIIHHYRDAYLVDPNPPYDHVAIFDEAQRAWNKEQTINFMKRKKNQQNFKYSEPEFLISCLDRHEDWAIIVCLVGGGQEINTGEAGISEWLNAIYYSFPNWEVCISPHLTDSEYSAVETINKLKEKCVTKFDENLHLSVSMRSFRAENVSLFVKQVLDMDKENTQKTYSLISKNYPIVLTRDLEKAKVWLKEKARGSERYGIVVSSQAQRLKPLAIDVKSPMNPVHWFLEGKNDVRSSYYLEDIATEFHVQGLELDWACVTWDGDLRYSESGWKTFSFVGTKWQNIHKEDKKKYLINAYRVLLTRARQGMVIVVPEGNIEDPTRNPEYYDNTYKYLKSVGIDEI
;
A
#
# COMPACT_ATOMS: atom_id res chain seq x y z
N MET A 1 -35.69 21.22 9.41
CA MET A 1 -35.33 20.55 8.14
C MET A 1 -35.47 19.04 8.22
N LEU A 2 -34.63 18.27 8.93
CA LEU A 2 -34.74 16.80 9.04
C LEU A 2 -36.11 16.33 9.54
N LYS A 3 -36.64 16.90 10.62
CA LYS A 3 -37.94 16.54 11.13
C LYS A 3 -39.04 16.62 10.07
N SER A 4 -39.10 17.73 9.34
CA SER A 4 -40.08 17.89 8.26
C SER A 4 -39.82 16.97 7.06
N ALA A 5 -38.54 16.69 6.75
CA ALA A 5 -38.22 15.83 5.62
C ALA A 5 -38.53 14.35 5.90
N LEU A 6 -38.58 13.93 7.15
CA LEU A 6 -38.83 12.55 7.58
C LEU A 6 -40.25 12.35 8.11
N GLU A 7 -41.10 13.39 8.09
CA GLU A 7 -42.48 13.31 8.57
C GLU A 7 -43.29 12.28 7.77
N GLY A 8 -43.95 11.36 8.50
CA GLY A 8 -44.72 10.26 7.89
C GLY A 8 -43.90 9.06 7.40
N LEU A 9 -42.61 9.07 7.58
CA LEU A 9 -41.72 7.95 7.21
C LEU A 9 -41.32 7.14 8.45
N ASN A 10 -41.35 5.81 8.34
CA ASN A 10 -40.90 4.91 9.39
C ASN A 10 -39.46 4.46 9.08
N GLY A 11 -38.58 4.55 10.09
CA GLY A 11 -37.18 4.18 9.88
C GLY A 11 -36.33 4.43 11.14
N THR A 12 -35.01 4.32 10.97
CA THR A 12 -34.05 4.56 12.03
C THR A 12 -33.15 5.74 11.66
N LEU A 13 -32.90 6.61 12.63
CA LEU A 13 -32.07 7.81 12.46
C LEU A 13 -30.90 7.77 13.44
N PHE A 14 -29.69 7.96 12.92
CA PHE A 14 -28.47 8.11 13.70
C PHE A 14 -27.85 9.47 13.43
N PHE A 15 -27.46 10.19 14.47
CA PHE A 15 -26.62 11.38 14.39
C PHE A 15 -25.18 11.05 14.73
N GLU A 16 -24.23 11.74 14.10
CA GLU A 16 -22.81 11.53 14.32
C GLU A 16 -22.44 10.05 14.25
N PHE A 17 -22.98 9.35 13.23
CA PHE A 17 -22.72 7.92 13.06
C PHE A 17 -21.24 7.69 12.84
N THR A 18 -20.58 7.09 13.82
CA THR A 18 -19.16 6.80 13.77
C THR A 18 -18.94 5.64 12.82
N ILE A 19 -18.12 5.87 11.78
CA ILE A 19 -17.59 4.79 10.96
C ILE A 19 -16.50 4.12 11.81
N PRO A 20 -16.77 2.90 12.33
CA PRO A 20 -15.83 2.23 13.22
C PRO A 20 -14.44 2.09 12.59
N ARG A 21 -13.39 2.30 13.38
CA ARG A 21 -11.98 2.08 13.00
C ARG A 21 -11.37 3.05 12.00
N MET A 22 -12.12 4.04 11.50
CA MET A 22 -11.58 5.08 10.59
C MET A 22 -11.53 6.47 11.23
N GLY A 23 -12.09 6.63 12.44
CA GLY A 23 -12.17 7.93 13.11
C GLY A 23 -13.05 8.96 12.39
N LYS A 24 -13.75 8.54 11.33
CA LYS A 24 -14.67 9.37 10.57
C LYS A 24 -16.08 9.29 11.16
N ARG A 25 -16.82 10.37 11.05
CA ARG A 25 -18.23 10.44 11.47
C ARG A 25 -19.08 11.02 10.36
N VAL A 26 -20.21 10.36 10.12
CA VAL A 26 -21.26 10.84 9.22
C VAL A 26 -22.21 11.70 10.03
N ASP A 27 -22.46 12.93 9.62
CA ASP A 27 -23.33 13.84 10.37
C ASP A 27 -24.71 13.20 10.65
N CYS A 28 -25.27 12.53 9.64
CA CYS A 28 -26.57 11.89 9.78
C CYS A 28 -26.69 10.67 8.87
N LEU A 29 -27.13 9.53 9.45
CA LEU A 29 -27.44 8.31 8.71
C LEU A 29 -28.90 7.94 8.96
N VAL A 30 -29.68 7.80 7.87
CA VAL A 30 -31.10 7.48 7.93
C VAL A 30 -31.36 6.18 7.20
N ILE A 31 -32.06 5.25 7.85
CA ILE A 31 -32.43 3.96 7.25
C ILE A 31 -33.96 3.92 7.15
N ILE A 32 -34.45 3.80 5.93
CA ILE A 32 -35.88 3.67 5.63
C ILE A 32 -36.02 2.50 4.65
N GLU A 33 -36.81 1.50 5.04
CA GLU A 33 -36.93 0.24 4.31
C GLU A 33 -35.54 -0.40 4.11
N ASN A 34 -35.09 -0.63 2.88
CA ASN A 34 -33.77 -1.17 2.52
C ASN A 34 -32.76 -0.09 2.07
N VAL A 35 -33.14 1.20 2.18
CA VAL A 35 -32.33 2.33 1.73
C VAL A 35 -31.61 2.98 2.89
N VAL A 36 -30.30 3.16 2.77
CA VAL A 36 -29.45 3.84 3.74
C VAL A 36 -29.02 5.19 3.14
N PHE A 37 -29.54 6.28 3.70
CA PHE A 37 -29.16 7.63 3.34
C PHE A 37 -27.96 8.08 4.18
N VAL A 38 -26.88 8.43 3.53
CA VAL A 38 -25.66 8.97 4.13
C VAL A 38 -25.65 10.47 3.89
N ILE A 39 -25.90 11.25 4.95
CA ILE A 39 -26.17 12.68 4.82
C ILE A 39 -25.06 13.49 5.48
N GLU A 40 -24.50 14.44 4.76
CA GLU A 40 -23.50 15.40 5.23
C GLU A 40 -24.05 16.82 5.12
N PHE A 41 -23.91 17.61 6.19
CA PHE A 41 -24.41 18.98 6.28
C PHE A 41 -23.29 19.99 6.17
N LYS A 42 -23.48 20.98 5.31
CA LYS A 42 -22.64 22.19 5.23
C LYS A 42 -23.50 23.42 5.47
N ILE A 43 -23.59 23.79 6.74
CA ILE A 43 -24.46 24.89 7.18
C ILE A 43 -23.83 26.23 6.75
N GLY A 44 -24.64 27.10 6.14
CA GLY A 44 -24.22 28.39 5.60
C GLY A 44 -23.55 28.33 4.23
N GLU A 45 -23.27 27.14 3.71
CA GLU A 45 -22.66 26.99 2.39
C GLU A 45 -23.64 27.31 1.26
N LYS A 46 -23.17 28.16 0.33
CA LYS A 46 -23.94 28.63 -0.85
C LYS A 46 -23.64 27.87 -2.14
N LYS A 47 -22.64 26.96 -2.10
CA LYS A 47 -22.16 26.19 -3.26
C LYS A 47 -21.91 24.75 -2.87
N TYR A 48 -22.05 23.85 -3.85
CA TYR A 48 -21.69 22.45 -3.71
C TYR A 48 -20.22 22.28 -4.10
N LEU A 49 -19.31 22.34 -3.13
CA LEU A 49 -17.88 22.19 -3.36
C LEU A 49 -17.55 20.72 -3.66
N ASN A 50 -16.65 20.46 -4.60
CA ASN A 50 -16.24 19.10 -4.96
C ASN A 50 -15.64 18.33 -3.77
N SER A 51 -14.89 19.02 -2.89
CA SER A 51 -14.36 18.41 -1.66
C SER A 51 -15.45 17.89 -0.73
N ASN A 52 -16.59 18.60 -0.63
CA ASN A 52 -17.72 18.19 0.21
C ASN A 52 -18.50 17.04 -0.44
N ILE A 53 -18.58 17.03 -1.79
CA ILE A 53 -19.17 15.92 -2.56
C ILE A 53 -18.31 14.66 -2.39
N ASP A 54 -17.00 14.78 -2.56
CA ASP A 54 -16.07 13.67 -2.36
C ASP A 54 -16.15 13.15 -0.91
N GLN A 55 -16.29 14.02 0.10
CA GLN A 55 -16.42 13.62 1.51
C GLN A 55 -17.63 12.72 1.76
N VAL A 56 -18.83 13.12 1.34
CA VAL A 56 -20.04 12.31 1.55
C VAL A 56 -19.99 11.02 0.72
N TRP A 57 -19.37 11.08 -0.43
CA TRP A 57 -19.17 9.90 -1.27
C TRP A 57 -18.23 8.90 -0.62
N ASP A 58 -17.10 9.37 -0.07
CA ASP A 58 -16.13 8.55 0.64
C ASP A 58 -16.77 7.87 1.86
N TYR A 59 -17.64 8.55 2.60
CA TYR A 59 -18.39 7.93 3.70
C TYR A 59 -19.29 6.78 3.23
N ALA A 60 -20.00 6.98 2.12
CA ALA A 60 -20.82 5.92 1.54
C ALA A 60 -19.98 4.77 0.99
N LEU A 61 -18.81 5.06 0.39
CA LEU A 61 -17.86 4.05 -0.06
C LEU A 61 -17.24 3.27 1.10
N ASP A 62 -16.86 3.94 2.18
CA ASP A 62 -16.33 3.30 3.39
C ASP A 62 -17.37 2.33 3.99
N LEU A 63 -18.62 2.75 4.10
CA LEU A 63 -19.72 1.87 4.53
C LEU A 63 -19.90 0.72 3.54
N LYS A 64 -19.94 0.99 2.23
CA LYS A 64 -20.16 -0.01 1.20
C LYS A 64 -19.07 -1.09 1.17
N ASN A 65 -17.82 -0.67 1.31
CA ASN A 65 -16.68 -1.57 1.18
C ASN A 65 -16.35 -2.30 2.50
N PHE A 66 -16.63 -1.71 3.66
CA PHE A 66 -16.09 -2.17 4.93
C PHE A 66 -17.13 -2.50 6.00
N HIS A 67 -18.38 -2.06 5.84
CA HIS A 67 -19.46 -2.35 6.80
C HIS A 67 -20.32 -3.50 6.27
N LYS A 68 -20.30 -4.65 6.96
CA LYS A 68 -20.94 -5.89 6.49
C LYS A 68 -22.40 -5.72 6.10
N PRO A 69 -23.27 -5.07 6.91
CA PRO A 69 -24.67 -4.85 6.53
C PRO A 69 -24.83 -3.97 5.29
N SER A 70 -23.88 -3.07 5.02
CA SER A 70 -23.91 -2.15 3.87
C SER A 70 -23.53 -2.82 2.56
N HIS A 71 -22.90 -3.99 2.56
CA HIS A 71 -22.47 -4.65 1.33
C HIS A 71 -23.62 -4.91 0.36
N ASN A 72 -24.79 -5.28 0.85
CA ASN A 72 -25.99 -5.56 0.05
C ASN A 72 -27.03 -4.42 0.10
N ALA A 73 -26.93 -3.52 1.08
CA ALA A 73 -27.84 -2.39 1.21
C ALA A 73 -27.67 -1.38 0.07
N LEU A 74 -28.73 -0.66 -0.27
CA LEU A 74 -28.64 0.48 -1.16
C LEU A 74 -28.21 1.72 -0.38
N LEU A 75 -27.11 2.35 -0.81
CA LEU A 75 -26.60 3.56 -0.18
C LEU A 75 -26.82 4.78 -1.05
N VAL A 76 -27.38 5.83 -0.45
CA VAL A 76 -27.70 7.10 -1.12
C VAL A 76 -26.94 8.22 -0.39
N PRO A 77 -25.76 8.65 -0.90
CA PRO A 77 -25.06 9.79 -0.35
C PRO A 77 -25.73 11.11 -0.73
N ILE A 78 -25.93 11.99 0.27
CA ILE A 78 -26.58 13.29 0.07
C ILE A 78 -25.72 14.38 0.72
N LEU A 79 -25.29 15.35 -0.09
CA LEU A 79 -24.66 16.58 0.39
C LEU A 79 -25.71 17.69 0.53
N ILE A 80 -25.87 18.22 1.73
CA ILE A 80 -26.73 19.36 2.02
C ILE A 80 -25.90 20.62 2.21
N ALA A 81 -25.93 21.51 1.22
CA ALA A 81 -25.43 22.87 1.36
C ALA A 81 -26.62 23.79 1.64
N SER A 82 -26.78 24.24 2.92
CA SER A 82 -28.05 24.79 3.41
C SER A 82 -28.55 26.01 2.64
N ASP A 83 -27.66 26.87 2.18
CA ASP A 83 -27.98 28.13 1.51
C ASP A 83 -27.67 28.12 0.01
N ALA A 84 -27.39 26.93 -0.53
CA ALA A 84 -27.17 26.77 -1.95
C ALA A 84 -28.47 26.87 -2.77
N LYS A 85 -28.34 27.28 -4.03
CA LYS A 85 -29.44 27.27 -4.96
C LYS A 85 -29.92 25.83 -5.20
N ARG A 86 -31.19 25.70 -5.56
CA ARG A 86 -31.78 24.41 -5.93
C ARG A 86 -30.96 23.75 -7.04
N SER A 87 -30.61 22.48 -6.85
CA SER A 87 -29.96 21.66 -7.87
C SER A 87 -30.96 20.73 -8.54
N PHE A 88 -30.67 20.33 -9.75
CA PHE A 88 -31.44 19.27 -10.40
C PHE A 88 -31.18 17.95 -9.64
N ILE A 89 -32.25 17.27 -9.26
CA ILE A 89 -32.17 16.00 -8.53
C ILE A 89 -32.18 14.88 -9.57
N GLU A 90 -31.00 14.35 -9.83
CA GLU A 90 -30.78 13.18 -10.66
C GLU A 90 -30.39 12.00 -9.76
N ILE A 91 -31.08 10.87 -9.93
CA ILE A 91 -30.85 9.66 -9.15
C ILE A 91 -30.32 8.60 -10.09
N CYS A 92 -29.01 8.35 -10.03
CA CYS A 92 -28.33 7.38 -10.87
C CYS A 92 -27.50 6.42 -10.03
N LYS A 93 -27.57 5.12 -10.32
CA LYS A 93 -26.63 4.13 -9.77
C LYS A 93 -25.25 4.32 -10.39
N THR A 94 -24.23 3.95 -9.66
CA THR A 94 -22.86 3.93 -10.21
C THR A 94 -22.72 2.81 -11.25
N SER A 95 -21.76 2.94 -12.15
CA SER A 95 -21.45 1.91 -13.17
C SER A 95 -20.88 0.60 -12.58
N HIS A 96 -20.63 0.54 -11.25
CA HIS A 96 -20.07 -0.60 -10.56
C HIS A 96 -21.10 -1.68 -10.19
N ASN A 97 -22.37 -1.41 -10.38
CA ASN A 97 -23.48 -2.31 -10.05
C ASN A 97 -23.46 -2.83 -8.60
N ASP A 98 -23.00 -2.00 -7.67
CA ASP A 98 -22.77 -2.33 -6.25
C ASP A 98 -23.83 -1.74 -5.29
N ASN A 99 -24.98 -1.33 -5.81
CA ASN A 99 -26.04 -0.69 -5.04
C ASN A 99 -25.59 0.61 -4.34
N LEU A 100 -24.76 1.39 -4.97
CA LEU A 100 -24.38 2.74 -4.55
C LEU A 100 -24.89 3.76 -5.57
N VAL A 101 -25.47 4.84 -5.08
CA VAL A 101 -25.98 5.96 -5.89
C VAL A 101 -24.90 7.04 -6.02
N LEU A 102 -24.89 7.77 -7.13
CA LEU A 102 -24.06 8.97 -7.25
C LEU A 102 -24.47 10.02 -6.20
N PRO A 103 -23.54 10.80 -5.63
CA PRO A 103 -23.85 11.81 -4.65
C PRO A 103 -24.89 12.82 -5.11
N ILE A 104 -25.96 12.94 -4.33
CA ILE A 104 -27.07 13.85 -4.61
C ILE A 104 -26.81 15.18 -3.93
N LYS A 105 -26.93 16.27 -4.69
CA LYS A 105 -26.82 17.64 -4.17
C LYS A 105 -28.18 18.13 -3.72
N SER A 106 -28.29 18.60 -2.47
CA SER A 106 -29.55 19.10 -1.90
C SER A 106 -29.32 20.35 -1.05
N ASN A 107 -30.38 21.06 -0.79
CA ASN A 107 -30.42 22.19 0.14
C ASN A 107 -31.49 21.98 1.22
N LYS A 108 -31.68 22.97 2.10
CA LYS A 108 -32.64 22.88 3.20
C LYS A 108 -34.10 22.67 2.80
N ASN A 109 -34.47 23.01 1.55
CA ASN A 109 -35.85 22.97 1.07
C ASN A 109 -36.15 21.70 0.25
N ASP A 110 -35.14 21.04 -0.29
CA ASP A 110 -35.31 19.95 -1.25
C ASP A 110 -35.10 18.54 -0.64
N LEU A 111 -34.63 18.45 0.62
CA LEU A 111 -34.28 17.15 1.23
C LEU A 111 -35.45 16.16 1.23
N GLN A 112 -36.67 16.60 1.57
CA GLN A 112 -37.86 15.73 1.57
C GLN A 112 -38.09 15.12 0.18
N ASN A 113 -38.01 15.96 -0.85
CA ASN A 113 -38.21 15.52 -2.23
C ASN A 113 -37.12 14.51 -2.68
N VAL A 114 -35.86 14.72 -2.25
CA VAL A 114 -34.75 13.78 -2.52
C VAL A 114 -35.04 12.42 -1.87
N ILE A 115 -35.44 12.39 -0.60
CA ILE A 115 -35.73 11.15 0.11
C ILE A 115 -36.89 10.40 -0.56
N HIS A 116 -38.04 11.07 -0.79
CA HIS A 116 -39.20 10.43 -1.43
C HIS A 116 -38.91 9.92 -2.85
N LYS A 117 -38.18 10.69 -3.67
CA LYS A 117 -37.78 10.25 -5.01
C LYS A 117 -36.86 9.03 -4.94
N SER A 118 -35.90 9.01 -3.99
CA SER A 118 -34.99 7.87 -3.85
C SER A 118 -35.73 6.62 -3.39
N LEU A 119 -36.66 6.73 -2.45
CA LEU A 119 -37.50 5.61 -2.02
C LEU A 119 -38.36 5.09 -3.17
N SER A 120 -39.04 5.98 -3.90
CA SER A 120 -39.86 5.59 -5.07
C SER A 120 -39.05 4.88 -6.17
N PHE A 121 -37.77 5.20 -6.29
CA PHE A 121 -36.91 4.64 -7.34
C PHE A 121 -36.29 3.29 -6.95
N PHE A 122 -36.08 3.04 -5.64
CA PHE A 122 -35.24 1.93 -5.17
C PHE A 122 -35.91 0.98 -4.16
N SER A 123 -37.07 1.29 -3.61
CA SER A 123 -37.72 0.44 -2.61
C SER A 123 -38.12 -0.91 -3.19
N ASP A 124 -37.69 -1.98 -2.52
CA ASP A 124 -38.05 -3.37 -2.84
C ASP A 124 -38.89 -4.04 -1.74
N LYS A 125 -39.39 -3.26 -0.76
CA LYS A 125 -40.15 -3.71 0.41
C LYS A 125 -39.40 -4.57 1.42
N SER A 126 -38.11 -4.86 1.23
CA SER A 126 -37.31 -5.44 2.28
C SER A 126 -37.03 -4.39 3.37
N ILE A 127 -36.96 -4.83 4.64
CA ILE A 127 -36.73 -3.94 5.77
C ILE A 127 -35.34 -4.24 6.33
N LEU A 128 -34.52 -3.21 6.43
CA LEU A 128 -33.24 -3.26 7.10
C LEU A 128 -33.41 -2.78 8.55
N ASP A 129 -33.16 -3.66 9.52
CA ASP A 129 -33.22 -3.27 10.95
C ASP A 129 -32.03 -2.35 11.28
N GLY A 130 -32.34 -1.12 11.72
CA GLY A 130 -31.34 -0.12 12.03
C GLY A 130 -30.47 -0.47 13.22
N ASN A 131 -31.00 -1.18 14.23
CA ASN A 131 -30.23 -1.58 15.41
C ASN A 131 -29.22 -2.68 15.04
N GLU A 132 -29.63 -3.66 14.22
CA GLU A 132 -28.75 -4.70 13.72
C GLU A 132 -27.72 -4.10 12.71
N TYR A 133 -28.16 -3.11 11.93
CA TYR A 133 -27.25 -2.37 11.05
C TYR A 133 -26.13 -1.69 11.85
N ALA A 134 -26.46 -0.98 12.93
CA ALA A 134 -25.48 -0.27 13.75
C ALA A 134 -24.49 -1.21 14.48
N LYS A 135 -24.92 -2.45 14.79
CA LYS A 135 -24.07 -3.48 15.40
C LYS A 135 -23.21 -4.25 14.38
N GLY A 136 -23.40 -3.96 13.10
CA GLY A 136 -22.72 -4.67 12.02
C GLY A 136 -21.19 -4.60 12.14
N SER A 137 -20.53 -5.70 11.79
CA SER A 137 -19.06 -5.72 11.78
C SER A 137 -18.51 -4.78 10.71
N TYR A 138 -17.47 -4.03 11.08
CA TYR A 138 -16.74 -3.14 10.18
C TYR A 138 -15.31 -3.66 9.99
N SER A 139 -14.89 -3.84 8.76
CA SER A 139 -13.64 -4.52 8.39
C SER A 139 -12.84 -3.68 7.38
N PRO A 140 -12.22 -2.57 7.80
CA PRO A 140 -11.49 -1.69 6.90
C PRO A 140 -10.22 -2.35 6.37
N THR A 141 -9.82 -1.94 5.17
CA THR A 141 -8.51 -2.24 4.58
C THR A 141 -7.79 -0.91 4.30
N PRO A 142 -7.25 -0.25 5.34
CA PRO A 142 -6.57 1.03 5.16
C PRO A 142 -5.34 0.87 4.27
N THR A 143 -5.00 1.93 3.57
CA THR A 143 -3.69 2.03 2.92
C THR A 143 -2.59 2.07 3.98
N ILE A 144 -1.36 1.74 3.59
CA ILE A 144 -0.21 1.82 4.52
C ILE A 144 -0.05 3.23 5.13
N ILE A 145 -0.45 4.27 4.40
CA ILE A 145 -0.40 5.67 4.85
C ILE A 145 -1.43 5.90 5.96
N GLU A 146 -2.69 5.51 5.73
CA GLU A 146 -3.78 5.65 6.72
C GLU A 146 -3.49 4.83 7.97
N ALA A 147 -2.96 3.62 7.80
CA ALA A 147 -2.58 2.75 8.90
C ALA A 147 -1.43 3.35 9.73
N ALA A 148 -0.40 3.91 9.07
CA ALA A 148 0.71 4.56 9.74
C ALA A 148 0.25 5.80 10.55
N VAL A 149 -0.62 6.63 9.98
CA VAL A 149 -1.21 7.79 10.67
C VAL A 149 -2.01 7.34 11.89
N SER A 150 -2.85 6.32 11.75
CA SER A 150 -3.64 5.78 12.86
C SER A 150 -2.76 5.25 14.00
N LEU A 151 -1.71 4.48 13.68
CA LEU A 151 -0.78 3.95 14.68
C LEU A 151 0.02 5.06 15.37
N TYR A 152 0.47 6.04 14.62
CA TYR A 152 1.20 7.19 15.16
C TYR A 152 0.36 8.01 16.15
N ASN A 153 -0.97 8.00 15.99
CA ASN A 153 -1.94 8.62 16.89
C ASN A 153 -2.40 7.69 18.01
N ASN A 154 -1.63 6.65 18.33
CA ASN A 154 -1.92 5.67 19.39
C ASN A 154 -3.21 4.87 19.21
N HIS A 155 -3.74 4.75 18.00
CA HIS A 155 -4.81 3.82 17.70
C HIS A 155 -4.28 2.38 17.67
N SER A 156 -5.04 1.45 18.26
CA SER A 156 -4.62 0.04 18.29
C SER A 156 -4.75 -0.63 16.92
N VAL A 157 -3.98 -1.70 16.69
CA VAL A 157 -4.08 -2.55 15.49
C VAL A 157 -5.51 -3.03 15.27
N LYS A 158 -6.29 -3.26 16.33
CA LYS A 158 -7.72 -3.60 16.25
C LYS A 158 -8.55 -2.56 15.50
N ASN A 159 -8.12 -1.31 15.48
CA ASN A 159 -8.84 -0.22 14.82
C ASN A 159 -8.57 -0.14 13.31
N ILE A 160 -7.56 -0.85 12.81
CA ILE A 160 -7.10 -0.74 11.43
C ILE A 160 -7.10 -2.07 10.66
N THR A 161 -7.56 -3.17 11.25
CA THR A 161 -7.55 -4.49 10.62
C THR A 161 -8.93 -4.99 10.23
N ARG A 162 -9.00 -5.75 9.14
CA ARG A 162 -10.22 -6.20 8.46
C ARG A 162 -10.96 -7.33 9.18
N LYS A 163 -10.25 -8.38 9.56
CA LYS A 163 -10.82 -9.60 10.14
C LYS A 163 -10.28 -9.83 11.54
N GLU A 164 -11.02 -10.54 12.37
CA GLU A 164 -10.50 -10.98 13.68
C GLU A 164 -9.22 -11.80 13.53
N ALA A 165 -9.13 -12.66 12.51
CA ALA A 165 -7.93 -13.43 12.20
C ALA A 165 -6.71 -12.54 11.90
N ASP A 166 -6.90 -11.42 11.18
CA ASP A 166 -5.83 -10.44 10.89
C ASP A 166 -5.38 -9.76 12.18
N VAL A 167 -6.35 -9.37 13.04
CA VAL A 167 -6.08 -8.79 14.37
C VAL A 167 -5.27 -9.76 15.21
N VAL A 168 -5.69 -11.01 15.27
CA VAL A 168 -5.03 -12.05 16.06
C VAL A 168 -3.61 -12.26 15.57
N ASN A 169 -3.42 -12.41 14.26
CA ASN A 169 -2.12 -12.66 13.66
C ASN A 169 -1.13 -11.50 13.89
N LEU A 170 -1.54 -10.27 13.55
CA LEU A 170 -0.72 -9.07 13.81
C LEU A 170 -0.43 -8.87 15.30
N SER A 171 -1.44 -9.09 16.16
CA SER A 171 -1.29 -8.94 17.60
C SER A 171 -0.36 -9.99 18.20
N LEU A 172 -0.43 -11.25 17.74
CA LEU A 172 0.47 -12.31 18.18
C LEU A 172 1.91 -12.01 17.79
N THR A 173 2.15 -11.58 16.55
CA THR A 173 3.48 -11.21 16.07
C THR A 173 4.02 -10.01 16.86
N THR A 174 3.22 -8.95 17.01
CA THR A 174 3.61 -7.77 17.81
C THR A 174 3.92 -8.15 19.27
N SER A 175 3.07 -8.97 19.89
CA SER A 175 3.27 -9.43 21.28
C SER A 175 4.50 -10.32 21.42
N SER A 176 4.80 -11.16 20.42
CA SER A 176 6.02 -11.96 20.41
C SER A 176 7.27 -11.09 20.34
N ILE A 177 7.29 -10.10 19.43
CA ILE A 177 8.40 -9.13 19.34
C ILE A 177 8.54 -8.33 20.64
N SER A 178 7.45 -7.87 21.24
CA SER A 178 7.47 -7.13 22.52
C SER A 178 8.07 -7.98 23.64
N ARG A 179 7.69 -9.26 23.75
CA ARG A 179 8.30 -10.19 24.73
C ARG A 179 9.80 -10.38 24.50
N MET A 180 10.25 -10.43 23.24
CA MET A 180 11.68 -10.52 22.91
C MET A 180 12.43 -9.24 23.33
N ILE A 181 11.81 -8.07 23.16
CA ILE A 181 12.37 -6.79 23.61
C ILE A 181 12.52 -6.77 25.13
N ASP A 182 11.46 -7.15 25.86
CA ASP A 182 11.48 -7.21 27.32
C ASP A 182 12.52 -8.23 27.82
N TYR A 183 12.62 -9.40 27.16
CA TYR A 183 13.62 -10.42 27.48
C TYR A 183 15.05 -9.92 27.22
N ALA A 184 15.30 -9.27 26.08
CA ALA A 184 16.60 -8.69 25.74
C ALA A 184 17.04 -7.67 26.79
N LYS A 185 16.14 -6.75 27.15
CA LYS A 185 16.37 -5.71 28.15
C LYS A 185 16.64 -6.28 29.55
N THR A 186 15.84 -7.26 29.98
CA THR A 186 15.94 -7.84 31.32
C THR A 186 17.21 -8.69 31.50
N ASN A 187 17.65 -9.38 30.46
CA ASN A 187 18.75 -10.33 30.50
C ASN A 187 20.04 -9.80 29.85
N SER A 188 20.10 -8.52 29.48
CA SER A 188 21.26 -7.92 28.82
C SER A 188 21.68 -8.74 27.58
N LYS A 189 20.73 -9.02 26.69
CA LYS A 189 20.94 -9.83 25.48
C LYS A 189 20.82 -9.03 24.21
N LYS A 190 21.55 -9.46 23.19
CA LYS A 190 21.40 -8.95 21.82
C LYS A 190 20.63 -9.97 20.99
N ILE A 191 19.53 -9.55 20.38
CA ILE A 191 18.62 -10.44 19.65
C ILE A 191 18.36 -9.91 18.25
N ILE A 192 18.35 -10.80 17.28
CA ILE A 192 17.82 -10.50 15.93
C ILE A 192 16.67 -11.44 15.63
N CYS A 193 15.53 -10.89 15.16
CA CYS A 193 14.38 -11.69 14.77
C CYS A 193 13.97 -11.44 13.32
N PHE A 194 13.52 -12.51 12.66
CA PHE A 194 13.10 -12.50 11.25
C PHE A 194 11.61 -12.82 11.15
N VAL A 195 10.84 -11.82 10.73
CA VAL A 195 9.40 -11.92 10.52
C VAL A 195 9.13 -12.17 9.06
N THR A 196 8.48 -13.29 8.74
CA THR A 196 8.03 -13.62 7.38
C THR A 196 6.55 -13.37 7.20
N GLY A 197 6.05 -13.46 5.98
CA GLY A 197 4.60 -13.41 5.72
C GLY A 197 4.27 -13.26 4.25
N VAL A 198 3.08 -13.72 3.90
CA VAL A 198 2.58 -13.67 2.52
C VAL A 198 2.53 -12.22 1.98
N PRO A 199 2.56 -12.01 0.67
CA PRO A 199 2.42 -10.67 0.09
C PRO A 199 1.16 -9.97 0.57
N GLY A 200 1.31 -8.74 1.08
CA GLY A 200 0.18 -7.97 1.63
C GLY A 200 -0.26 -8.37 3.04
N ALA A 201 0.47 -9.21 3.77
CA ALA A 201 0.13 -9.63 5.14
C ALA A 201 0.34 -8.56 6.23
N GLY A 202 0.78 -7.35 5.87
CA GLY A 202 0.94 -6.26 6.84
C GLY A 202 2.28 -6.28 7.59
N LYS A 203 3.34 -6.84 7.01
CA LYS A 203 4.70 -6.82 7.62
C LYS A 203 5.13 -5.40 8.01
N THR A 204 5.08 -4.47 7.08
CA THR A 204 5.37 -3.04 7.34
C THR A 204 4.51 -2.48 8.47
N LEU A 205 3.23 -2.89 8.55
CA LEU A 205 2.31 -2.48 9.60
C LEU A 205 2.72 -3.01 10.98
N VAL A 206 3.16 -4.28 11.07
CA VAL A 206 3.73 -4.84 12.32
C VAL A 206 4.94 -4.02 12.76
N GLY A 207 5.86 -3.72 11.84
CA GLY A 207 7.05 -2.91 12.14
C GLY A 207 6.69 -1.52 12.66
N LEU A 208 5.77 -0.84 11.99
CA LEU A 208 5.28 0.48 12.43
C LEU A 208 4.58 0.39 13.79
N ASN A 209 3.77 -0.65 14.02
CA ASN A 209 3.07 -0.85 15.29
C ASN A 209 4.05 -1.09 16.46
N VAL A 210 5.05 -1.94 16.27
CA VAL A 210 6.12 -2.15 17.27
C VAL A 210 6.83 -0.82 17.55
N ALA A 211 7.22 -0.12 16.49
CA ALA A 211 7.96 1.14 16.64
C ALA A 211 7.12 2.22 17.34
N THR A 212 5.84 2.40 16.99
CA THR A 212 4.95 3.39 17.64
C THR A 212 4.66 3.04 19.09
N THR A 213 4.47 1.75 19.42
CA THR A 213 4.24 1.30 20.80
C THR A 213 5.42 1.63 21.73
N LEU A 214 6.63 1.67 21.18
CA LEU A 214 7.85 2.00 21.92
C LEU A 214 8.12 3.51 22.03
N LEU A 215 7.42 4.35 21.24
CA LEU A 215 7.50 5.81 21.35
C LEU A 215 6.90 6.36 22.65
N ASP A 216 6.21 5.54 23.43
CA ASP A 216 5.59 5.96 24.68
C ASP A 216 6.68 6.45 25.65
N LYS A 217 6.64 7.74 25.98
CA LYS A 217 7.65 8.46 26.75
C LYS A 217 7.92 7.86 28.13
N GLU A 218 7.01 7.04 28.67
CA GLU A 218 7.15 6.40 29.98
C GLU A 218 8.10 5.19 29.94
N LYS A 219 8.29 4.55 28.77
CA LYS A 219 9.06 3.29 28.67
C LYS A 219 10.56 3.46 28.47
N LYS A 220 11.07 4.68 28.27
CA LYS A 220 12.51 4.98 28.04
C LYS A 220 13.21 4.05 27.02
N THR A 221 12.47 3.48 26.09
CA THR A 221 12.99 2.59 25.05
C THR A 221 12.81 3.30 23.72
N ALA A 222 13.90 3.66 23.06
CA ALA A 222 13.86 4.28 21.76
C ALA A 222 13.90 3.20 20.67
N SER A 223 13.17 3.46 19.59
CA SER A 223 13.10 2.59 18.43
C SER A 223 13.12 3.38 17.14
N VAL A 224 13.75 2.84 16.11
CA VAL A 224 13.78 3.41 14.77
C VAL A 224 13.23 2.42 13.74
N PHE A 225 12.34 2.92 12.87
CA PHE A 225 11.85 2.18 11.70
C PHE A 225 12.69 2.57 10.48
N LEU A 226 13.34 1.59 9.88
CA LEU A 226 14.29 1.75 8.79
C LEU A 226 13.79 1.05 7.54
N SER A 227 13.70 1.74 6.43
CA SER A 227 13.34 1.13 5.15
C SER A 227 14.32 1.52 4.04
N GLY A 228 14.64 0.56 3.18
CA GLY A 228 15.40 0.81 1.95
C GLY A 228 14.57 1.52 0.86
N ASN A 229 13.26 1.65 1.05
CA ASN A 229 12.35 2.27 0.10
C ASN A 229 12.23 3.78 0.37
N ALA A 230 13.09 4.59 -0.27
CA ALA A 230 13.10 6.04 -0.10
C ALA A 230 11.76 6.73 -0.44
N PRO A 231 11.04 6.39 -1.52
CA PRO A 231 9.69 6.91 -1.77
C PRO A 231 8.71 6.66 -0.63
N LEU A 232 8.62 5.43 -0.14
CA LEU A 232 7.74 5.07 0.99
C LEU A 232 8.06 5.89 2.24
N VAL A 233 9.34 5.97 2.61
CA VAL A 233 9.78 6.76 3.77
C VAL A 233 9.41 8.24 3.61
N ALA A 234 9.66 8.83 2.44
CA ALA A 234 9.34 10.24 2.19
C ALA A 234 7.84 10.52 2.32
N ILE A 235 6.99 9.62 1.79
CA ILE A 235 5.53 9.73 1.86
C ILE A 235 5.05 9.58 3.31
N LEU A 236 5.52 8.56 4.03
CA LEU A 236 5.15 8.36 5.43
C LEU A 236 5.59 9.54 6.31
N GLN A 237 6.82 10.02 6.14
CA GLN A 237 7.31 11.19 6.88
C GLN A 237 6.44 12.43 6.64
N GLU A 238 6.06 12.68 5.40
CA GLU A 238 5.22 13.83 5.06
C GLU A 238 3.79 13.66 5.58
N ALA A 239 3.17 12.49 5.42
CA ALA A 239 1.83 12.21 5.90
C ALA A 239 1.73 12.38 7.43
N LEU A 240 2.66 11.78 8.18
CA LEU A 240 2.72 11.92 9.63
C LEU A 240 3.03 13.35 10.08
N THR A 241 3.85 14.08 9.33
CA THR A 241 4.13 15.49 9.62
C THR A 241 2.88 16.35 9.46
N ARG A 242 2.11 16.16 8.37
CA ARG A 242 0.84 16.87 8.12
C ARG A 242 -0.18 16.59 9.21
N ASP A 243 -0.33 15.32 9.55
CA ASP A 243 -1.25 14.87 10.59
C ASP A 243 -0.89 15.46 11.96
N LYS A 244 0.38 15.38 12.37
CA LYS A 244 0.86 15.96 13.63
C LYS A 244 0.57 17.46 13.72
N VAL A 245 0.85 18.22 12.65
CA VAL A 245 0.57 19.67 12.62
C VAL A 245 -0.92 19.94 12.74
N GLN A 246 -1.76 19.12 12.09
CA GLN A 246 -3.22 19.28 12.14
C GLN A 246 -3.78 18.98 13.53
N ASN A 247 -3.33 17.88 14.16
CA ASN A 247 -3.77 17.47 15.49
C ASN A 247 -3.37 18.50 16.57
N GLU A 248 -2.12 18.99 16.55
CA GLU A 248 -1.69 20.02 17.47
C GLU A 248 -2.50 21.32 17.30
N LYS A 249 -2.83 21.69 16.06
CA LYS A 249 -3.70 22.83 15.79
C LYS A 249 -5.11 22.65 16.36
N GLN A 250 -5.68 21.45 16.28
CA GLN A 250 -6.99 21.13 16.86
C GLN A 250 -6.98 21.20 18.39
N LEU A 251 -5.84 20.84 19.01
CA LEU A 251 -5.64 20.95 20.46
C LEU A 251 -5.31 22.39 20.92
N GLY A 252 -5.27 23.37 19.98
CA GLY A 252 -4.93 24.76 20.27
C GLY A 252 -3.43 25.03 20.40
N ASN A 253 -2.58 24.05 20.14
CA ASN A 253 -1.13 24.18 20.21
C ASN A 253 -0.56 24.74 18.91
N LYS A 254 0.53 25.50 19.00
CA LYS A 254 1.28 25.98 17.83
C LYS A 254 2.58 25.19 17.69
N ILE A 255 2.64 24.32 16.69
CA ILE A 255 3.88 23.64 16.30
C ILE A 255 4.26 24.04 14.88
N THR A 256 5.53 24.28 14.63
CA THR A 256 6.01 24.52 13.26
C THR A 256 6.16 23.19 12.51
N ARG A 257 5.95 23.23 11.19
CA ARG A 257 6.15 22.05 10.34
C ARG A 257 7.57 21.48 10.44
N GLY A 258 8.58 22.34 10.65
CA GLY A 258 9.97 21.91 10.83
C GLY A 258 10.14 21.03 12.07
N VAL A 259 9.67 21.47 13.22
CA VAL A 259 9.72 20.72 14.49
C VAL A 259 8.93 19.40 14.39
N ALA A 260 7.73 19.42 13.79
CA ALA A 260 6.96 18.21 13.57
C ALA A 260 7.71 17.21 12.70
N LYS A 261 8.34 17.68 11.61
CA LYS A 261 9.11 16.87 10.66
C LYS A 261 10.35 16.24 11.28
N GLU A 262 11.07 16.98 12.14
CA GLU A 262 12.25 16.45 12.85
C GLU A 262 11.86 15.27 13.75
N GLY A 263 10.79 15.39 14.54
CA GLY A 263 10.30 14.31 15.37
C GLY A 263 9.90 13.05 14.58
N VAL A 264 9.28 13.24 13.41
CA VAL A 264 8.92 12.11 12.54
C VAL A 264 10.16 11.49 11.88
N LYS A 265 11.14 12.31 11.46
CA LYS A 265 12.40 11.82 10.88
C LYS A 265 13.26 11.03 11.86
N ALA A 266 13.20 11.35 13.15
CA ALA A 266 13.88 10.55 14.17
C ALA A 266 13.33 9.12 14.25
N PHE A 267 12.04 8.97 14.03
CA PHE A 267 11.31 7.72 14.14
C PHE A 267 11.30 6.85 12.87
N ILE A 268 11.15 7.47 11.68
CA ILE A 268 11.16 6.77 10.38
C ILE A 268 12.31 7.31 9.55
N GLN A 269 13.24 6.43 9.13
CA GLN A 269 14.43 6.81 8.39
C GLN A 269 14.68 5.91 7.17
N ILE A 270 15.41 6.44 6.21
CA ILE A 270 15.98 5.65 5.12
C ILE A 270 17.23 4.94 5.65
N ILE A 271 17.37 3.64 5.40
CA ILE A 271 18.54 2.83 5.81
C ILE A 271 19.86 3.52 5.45
N HIS A 272 19.95 4.12 4.28
CA HIS A 272 21.18 4.77 3.83
C HIS A 272 21.57 5.98 4.70
N HIS A 273 20.60 6.76 5.20
CA HIS A 273 20.87 7.88 6.09
C HIS A 273 21.35 7.38 7.46
N TYR A 274 20.70 6.35 7.99
CA TYR A 274 21.13 5.70 9.24
C TYR A 274 22.54 5.15 9.12
N ARG A 275 22.83 4.37 8.08
CA ARG A 275 24.18 3.86 7.79
C ARG A 275 25.20 4.97 7.70
N ASP A 276 24.92 6.04 6.94
CA ASP A 276 25.85 7.14 6.71
C ASP A 276 26.14 7.93 8.00
N ALA A 277 25.17 8.08 8.90
CA ALA A 277 25.36 8.71 10.20
C ALA A 277 26.35 7.91 11.07
N TYR A 278 26.17 6.59 11.15
CA TYR A 278 27.01 5.73 11.98
C TYR A 278 28.34 5.29 11.32
N LEU A 279 28.59 5.68 10.08
CA LEU A 279 29.92 5.64 9.48
C LEU A 279 30.86 6.69 10.11
N VAL A 280 30.30 7.81 10.57
CA VAL A 280 31.06 8.92 11.15
C VAL A 280 31.03 8.89 12.67
N ASP A 281 29.87 8.58 13.25
CA ASP A 281 29.71 8.45 14.70
C ASP A 281 30.03 7.04 15.15
N PRO A 282 31.07 6.82 15.98
CA PRO A 282 31.43 5.52 16.51
C PRO A 282 30.60 5.10 17.74
N ASN A 283 29.80 6.01 18.31
CA ASN A 283 28.98 5.70 19.48
C ASN A 283 27.85 4.72 19.15
N PRO A 284 27.29 4.00 20.15
CA PRO A 284 26.09 3.23 19.92
C PRO A 284 24.91 4.13 19.49
N PRO A 285 24.00 3.64 18.65
CA PRO A 285 22.77 4.35 18.34
C PRO A 285 21.99 4.72 19.60
N TYR A 286 21.22 5.81 19.54
CA TYR A 286 20.29 6.12 20.62
C TYR A 286 19.22 5.04 20.78
N ASP A 287 18.85 4.42 19.69
CA ASP A 287 17.82 3.40 19.59
C ASP A 287 18.39 2.01 19.89
N HIS A 288 17.84 1.33 20.91
CA HIS A 288 18.16 -0.07 21.21
C HIS A 288 17.38 -1.03 20.31
N VAL A 289 16.33 -0.55 19.65
CA VAL A 289 15.45 -1.33 18.76
C VAL A 289 15.51 -0.76 17.36
N ALA A 290 16.01 -1.54 16.40
CA ALA A 290 15.99 -1.20 14.99
C ALA A 290 15.08 -2.17 14.20
N ILE A 291 14.12 -1.62 13.45
CA ILE A 291 13.20 -2.41 12.66
C ILE A 291 13.51 -2.15 11.19
N PHE A 292 13.93 -3.20 10.48
CA PHE A 292 14.29 -3.14 9.06
C PHE A 292 13.14 -3.66 8.20
N ASP A 293 12.48 -2.76 7.47
CA ASP A 293 11.46 -3.12 6.51
C ASP A 293 12.09 -3.54 5.18
N GLU A 294 11.53 -4.58 4.56
CA GLU A 294 12.07 -5.20 3.34
C GLU A 294 13.55 -5.60 3.51
N ALA A 295 13.89 -6.26 4.61
CA ALA A 295 15.28 -6.55 5.00
C ALA A 295 16.04 -7.36 3.94
N GLN A 296 15.36 -8.18 3.12
CA GLN A 296 15.97 -8.93 2.01
C GLN A 296 16.58 -8.02 0.93
N ARG A 297 16.24 -6.73 0.90
CA ARG A 297 16.77 -5.75 -0.05
C ARG A 297 18.12 -5.15 0.35
N ALA A 298 18.63 -5.47 1.52
CA ALA A 298 19.94 -5.02 1.97
C ALA A 298 21.03 -5.47 0.98
N TRP A 299 22.03 -4.62 0.77
CA TRP A 299 23.06 -4.84 -0.23
C TRP A 299 24.09 -5.87 0.22
N ASN A 300 24.50 -6.71 -0.73
CA ASN A 300 25.60 -7.64 -0.50
C ASN A 300 26.94 -6.90 -0.33
N LYS A 301 27.94 -7.64 0.06
CA LYS A 301 29.27 -7.10 0.35
C LYS A 301 29.89 -6.37 -0.84
N GLU A 302 29.81 -6.95 -2.04
CA GLU A 302 30.39 -6.36 -3.27
C GLU A 302 29.72 -5.02 -3.62
N GLN A 303 28.40 -4.97 -3.61
CA GLN A 303 27.62 -3.78 -3.90
C GLN A 303 27.93 -2.67 -2.89
N THR A 304 27.95 -3.00 -1.61
CA THR A 304 28.22 -2.04 -0.52
C THR A 304 29.62 -1.46 -0.63
N ILE A 305 30.64 -2.30 -0.81
CA ILE A 305 32.04 -1.87 -0.99
C ILE A 305 32.17 -0.94 -2.20
N ASN A 306 31.60 -1.33 -3.35
CA ASN A 306 31.65 -0.51 -4.55
C ASN A 306 30.97 0.85 -4.37
N PHE A 307 29.84 0.91 -3.67
CA PHE A 307 29.15 2.16 -3.36
C PHE A 307 29.99 3.03 -2.40
N MET A 308 30.50 2.46 -1.33
CA MET A 308 31.29 3.16 -0.33
C MET A 308 32.57 3.76 -0.95
N LYS A 309 33.24 3.01 -1.82
CA LYS A 309 34.42 3.49 -2.55
C LYS A 309 34.07 4.64 -3.49
N ARG A 310 33.03 4.49 -4.31
CA ARG A 310 32.68 5.45 -5.38
C ARG A 310 31.99 6.71 -4.88
N LYS A 311 31.10 6.57 -3.89
CA LYS A 311 30.21 7.65 -3.45
C LYS A 311 30.57 8.26 -2.10
N LYS A 312 31.28 7.53 -1.24
CA LYS A 312 31.64 7.95 0.11
C LYS A 312 33.15 8.09 0.33
N ASN A 313 33.95 7.80 -0.69
CA ASN A 313 35.41 7.81 -0.63
C ASN A 313 36.00 6.94 0.50
N GLN A 314 35.29 5.87 0.88
CA GLN A 314 35.67 4.92 1.92
C GLN A 314 36.39 3.73 1.28
N GLN A 315 37.72 3.85 1.08
CA GLN A 315 38.53 2.83 0.38
C GLN A 315 38.68 1.53 1.18
N ASN A 316 38.63 1.59 2.50
CA ASN A 316 38.86 0.47 3.42
C ASN A 316 37.58 -0.18 3.94
N PHE A 317 36.42 0.21 3.41
CA PHE A 317 35.15 -0.41 3.84
C PHE A 317 35.08 -1.85 3.34
N LYS A 318 34.76 -2.81 4.21
CA LYS A 318 34.85 -4.26 3.94
C LYS A 318 33.62 -5.07 4.40
N TYR A 319 32.58 -4.39 4.83
CA TYR A 319 31.35 -5.02 5.33
C TYR A 319 30.29 -5.11 4.25
N SER A 320 29.37 -6.07 4.38
CA SER A 320 28.07 -5.99 3.71
C SER A 320 27.18 -4.96 4.41
N GLU A 321 26.06 -4.58 3.83
CA GLU A 321 25.14 -3.65 4.49
C GLU A 321 24.54 -4.25 5.77
N PRO A 322 24.04 -5.52 5.79
CA PRO A 322 23.61 -6.18 7.02
C PRO A 322 24.72 -6.24 8.09
N GLU A 323 25.91 -6.64 7.71
CA GLU A 323 27.05 -6.73 8.65
C GLU A 323 27.35 -5.39 9.30
N PHE A 324 27.35 -4.30 8.53
CA PHE A 324 27.56 -2.96 9.07
C PHE A 324 26.40 -2.52 9.98
N LEU A 325 25.14 -2.75 9.57
CA LEU A 325 23.98 -2.35 10.37
C LEU A 325 23.90 -3.10 11.70
N ILE A 326 24.22 -4.40 11.72
CA ILE A 326 24.34 -5.16 12.98
C ILE A 326 25.46 -4.58 13.83
N SER A 327 26.63 -4.24 13.24
CA SER A 327 27.75 -3.68 13.97
C SER A 327 27.42 -2.36 14.67
N CYS A 328 26.50 -1.56 14.13
CA CYS A 328 26.05 -0.33 14.79
C CYS A 328 25.31 -0.63 16.10
N LEU A 329 24.36 -1.57 16.07
CA LEU A 329 23.61 -1.98 17.28
C LEU A 329 24.48 -2.80 18.23
N ASP A 330 25.50 -3.50 17.72
CA ASP A 330 26.44 -4.28 18.56
C ASP A 330 27.32 -3.40 19.44
N ARG A 331 27.39 -2.09 19.22
CA ARG A 331 28.08 -1.12 20.07
C ARG A 331 27.43 -0.92 21.45
N HIS A 332 26.15 -1.28 21.61
CA HIS A 332 25.51 -1.29 22.92
C HIS A 332 26.20 -2.32 23.82
N GLU A 333 26.54 -1.95 25.04
CA GLU A 333 27.19 -2.85 26.02
C GLU A 333 26.16 -3.74 26.71
N ASP A 334 24.91 -3.29 26.85
CA ASP A 334 23.84 -3.94 27.59
C ASP A 334 22.97 -4.82 26.69
N TRP A 335 22.05 -4.25 25.92
CA TRP A 335 21.11 -4.99 25.12
C TRP A 335 20.81 -4.27 23.80
N ALA A 336 20.42 -5.03 22.80
CA ALA A 336 19.89 -4.49 21.55
C ALA A 336 18.98 -5.51 20.86
N ILE A 337 18.04 -5.04 20.04
CA ILE A 337 17.23 -5.92 19.24
C ILE A 337 17.09 -5.38 17.80
N ILE A 338 17.21 -6.30 16.85
CA ILE A 338 16.98 -6.06 15.43
C ILE A 338 15.76 -6.87 14.99
N VAL A 339 14.79 -6.22 14.36
CA VAL A 339 13.62 -6.85 13.76
C VAL A 339 13.73 -6.73 12.25
N CYS A 340 13.90 -7.84 11.55
CA CYS A 340 13.95 -7.92 10.10
C CYS A 340 12.59 -8.36 9.55
N LEU A 341 11.90 -7.48 8.84
CA LEU A 341 10.66 -7.82 8.12
C LEU A 341 11.05 -8.28 6.71
N VAL A 342 10.72 -9.54 6.39
CA VAL A 342 11.22 -10.21 5.19
C VAL A 342 10.09 -10.55 4.24
N GLY A 343 10.16 -10.05 3.01
CA GLY A 343 9.26 -10.41 1.90
C GLY A 343 9.92 -11.43 0.96
N GLY A 344 9.24 -12.52 0.65
CA GLY A 344 9.72 -13.49 -0.35
C GLY A 344 9.46 -13.02 -1.78
N GLY A 345 10.42 -13.25 -2.69
CA GLY A 345 10.25 -13.08 -4.15
C GLY A 345 9.95 -11.66 -4.63
N GLN A 346 10.37 -10.62 -3.89
CA GLN A 346 10.12 -9.21 -4.23
C GLN A 346 11.40 -8.41 -4.51
N GLU A 347 12.52 -9.09 -4.76
CA GLU A 347 13.78 -8.45 -5.16
C GLU A 347 13.62 -7.85 -6.56
N ILE A 348 13.89 -6.56 -6.69
CA ILE A 348 13.77 -5.81 -7.95
C ILE A 348 15.07 -5.12 -8.39
N ASN A 349 16.14 -5.24 -7.60
CA ASN A 349 17.38 -4.51 -7.88
C ASN A 349 18.62 -5.40 -7.83
N THR A 350 19.63 -5.03 -8.60
CA THR A 350 20.93 -5.72 -8.62
C THR A 350 21.68 -5.48 -7.31
N GLY A 351 22.16 -6.57 -6.68
CA GLY A 351 22.96 -6.51 -5.46
C GLY A 351 22.14 -6.62 -4.17
N GLU A 352 20.82 -6.78 -4.27
CA GLU A 352 20.00 -7.22 -3.13
C GLU A 352 20.41 -8.64 -2.77
N ALA A 353 20.83 -8.83 -1.52
CA ALA A 353 21.52 -10.06 -1.10
C ALA A 353 20.58 -11.15 -0.60
N GLY A 354 19.29 -10.86 -0.54
CA GLY A 354 18.34 -11.72 0.14
C GLY A 354 18.62 -11.78 1.64
N ILE A 355 17.99 -12.76 2.30
CA ILE A 355 18.14 -12.92 3.76
C ILE A 355 19.45 -13.61 4.15
N SER A 356 20.05 -14.34 3.24
CA SER A 356 21.26 -15.13 3.50
C SER A 356 22.44 -14.27 3.95
N GLU A 357 22.53 -13.02 3.48
CA GLU A 357 23.62 -12.12 3.90
C GLU A 357 23.48 -11.68 5.36
N TRP A 358 22.26 -11.48 5.86
CA TRP A 358 22.00 -11.23 7.28
C TRP A 358 22.43 -12.42 8.15
N LEU A 359 22.05 -13.63 7.74
CA LEU A 359 22.37 -14.85 8.45
C LEU A 359 23.89 -15.14 8.43
N ASN A 360 24.56 -14.88 7.30
CA ASN A 360 26.00 -14.99 7.18
C ASN A 360 26.73 -13.97 8.05
N ALA A 361 26.27 -12.71 8.09
CA ALA A 361 26.84 -11.69 8.97
C ALA A 361 26.80 -12.12 10.44
N ILE A 362 25.67 -12.69 10.89
CA ILE A 362 25.53 -13.21 12.25
C ILE A 362 26.51 -14.37 12.48
N TYR A 363 26.52 -15.35 11.59
CA TYR A 363 27.36 -16.55 11.72
C TYR A 363 28.86 -16.23 11.83
N TYR A 364 29.34 -15.30 10.99
CA TYR A 364 30.77 -14.99 10.91
C TYR A 364 31.20 -13.90 11.89
N SER A 365 30.41 -12.84 12.07
CA SER A 365 30.82 -11.63 12.78
C SER A 365 30.16 -11.43 14.14
N PHE A 366 28.93 -11.97 14.36
CA PHE A 366 28.14 -11.72 15.57
C PHE A 366 27.56 -13.01 16.20
N PRO A 367 28.37 -14.04 16.47
CA PRO A 367 27.88 -15.33 16.98
C PRO A 367 27.24 -15.25 18.38
N ASN A 368 27.45 -14.17 19.12
CA ASN A 368 26.87 -13.94 20.43
C ASN A 368 25.43 -13.41 20.41
N TRP A 369 24.90 -13.07 19.22
CA TRP A 369 23.52 -12.66 19.07
C TRP A 369 22.59 -13.88 19.09
N GLU A 370 21.51 -13.80 19.86
CA GLU A 370 20.43 -14.79 19.81
C GLU A 370 19.57 -14.54 18.57
N VAL A 371 19.18 -15.61 17.87
CA VAL A 371 18.43 -15.52 16.62
C VAL A 371 17.05 -16.12 16.80
N CYS A 372 16.01 -15.34 16.50
CA CYS A 372 14.63 -15.81 16.49
C CYS A 372 14.11 -15.83 15.05
N ILE A 373 13.64 -16.98 14.60
CA ILE A 373 13.30 -17.22 13.19
C ILE A 373 11.86 -17.73 13.07
N SER A 374 11.10 -17.17 12.12
CA SER A 374 9.90 -17.83 11.65
C SER A 374 10.24 -19.18 11.00
N PRO A 375 9.55 -20.28 11.33
CA PRO A 375 9.76 -21.57 10.65
C PRO A 375 9.64 -21.47 9.12
N HIS A 376 8.78 -20.59 8.61
CA HIS A 376 8.59 -20.32 7.19
C HIS A 376 9.79 -19.67 6.49
N LEU A 377 10.80 -19.21 7.23
CA LEU A 377 12.04 -18.74 6.60
C LEU A 377 12.81 -19.90 5.93
N THR A 378 12.46 -21.15 6.23
CA THR A 378 13.00 -22.34 5.55
C THR A 378 12.30 -22.66 4.23
N ASP A 379 11.24 -21.95 3.85
CA ASP A 379 10.55 -22.16 2.59
C ASP A 379 11.46 -21.79 1.40
N SER A 380 11.26 -22.47 0.27
CA SER A 380 12.14 -22.39 -0.90
C SER A 380 12.29 -20.96 -1.47
N GLU A 381 11.30 -20.11 -1.27
CA GLU A 381 11.33 -18.73 -1.75
C GLU A 381 12.40 -17.86 -1.07
N TYR A 382 12.83 -18.20 0.15
CA TYR A 382 13.85 -17.45 0.89
C TYR A 382 15.28 -17.97 0.66
N SER A 383 15.44 -19.18 0.12
CA SER A 383 16.74 -19.80 -0.17
C SER A 383 17.72 -19.79 1.02
N ALA A 384 17.20 -19.95 2.25
CA ALA A 384 17.97 -19.74 3.49
C ALA A 384 18.28 -21.03 4.27
N VAL A 385 17.76 -22.19 3.85
CA VAL A 385 17.82 -23.47 4.61
C VAL A 385 19.25 -23.85 5.00
N GLU A 386 20.18 -23.86 4.05
CA GLU A 386 21.58 -24.24 4.33
C GLU A 386 22.25 -23.30 5.33
N THR A 387 22.00 -22.00 5.18
CA THR A 387 22.58 -20.96 6.05
C THR A 387 21.99 -21.04 7.46
N ILE A 388 20.67 -21.31 7.59
CA ILE A 388 20.02 -21.53 8.88
C ILE A 388 20.58 -22.77 9.58
N ASN A 389 20.83 -23.85 8.87
CA ASN A 389 21.42 -25.07 9.47
C ASN A 389 22.83 -24.82 10.01
N LYS A 390 23.67 -24.09 9.26
CA LYS A 390 24.99 -23.66 9.75
C LYS A 390 24.88 -22.75 10.98
N LEU A 391 23.92 -21.83 10.98
CA LEU A 391 23.71 -20.89 12.07
C LEU A 391 23.42 -21.59 13.41
N LYS A 392 22.62 -22.68 13.39
CA LYS A 392 22.29 -23.49 14.58
C LYS A 392 23.51 -24.12 15.26
N GLU A 393 24.61 -24.34 14.52
CA GLU A 393 25.82 -24.93 15.06
C GLU A 393 26.59 -23.94 15.95
N LYS A 394 26.39 -22.64 15.75
CA LYS A 394 27.24 -21.60 16.36
C LYS A 394 26.45 -20.59 17.20
N CYS A 395 25.21 -20.36 16.88
CA CYS A 395 24.35 -19.33 17.50
C CYS A 395 23.13 -19.95 18.18
N VAL A 396 22.69 -19.33 19.27
CA VAL A 396 21.41 -19.69 19.91
C VAL A 396 20.28 -19.33 18.94
N THR A 397 19.66 -20.36 18.34
CA THR A 397 18.61 -20.17 17.34
C THR A 397 17.28 -20.72 17.86
N LYS A 398 16.26 -19.88 17.93
CA LYS A 398 14.90 -20.22 18.38
C LYS A 398 13.92 -20.07 17.24
N PHE A 399 12.93 -20.95 17.14
CA PHE A 399 11.83 -20.85 16.19
C PHE A 399 10.57 -20.38 16.90
N ASP A 400 9.86 -19.44 16.31
CA ASP A 400 8.57 -18.93 16.80
C ASP A 400 7.57 -18.81 15.64
N GLU A 401 6.51 -19.62 15.70
CA GLU A 401 5.41 -19.64 14.74
C GLU A 401 4.71 -18.27 14.60
N ASN A 402 4.71 -17.48 15.69
CA ASN A 402 4.10 -16.16 15.70
C ASN A 402 4.88 -15.12 14.86
N LEU A 403 6.07 -15.45 14.39
CA LEU A 403 6.84 -14.61 13.48
C LEU A 403 6.44 -14.79 12.01
N HIS A 404 5.33 -15.48 11.71
CA HIS A 404 4.78 -15.61 10.37
C HIS A 404 3.41 -14.96 10.25
N LEU A 405 3.26 -14.06 9.27
CA LEU A 405 2.00 -13.44 8.91
C LEU A 405 1.35 -14.22 7.76
N SER A 406 0.44 -15.12 8.11
CA SER A 406 -0.19 -16.06 7.17
C SER A 406 -1.39 -15.48 6.41
N VAL A 407 -1.97 -14.38 6.88
CA VAL A 407 -3.22 -13.81 6.34
C VAL A 407 -2.93 -12.51 5.58
N SER A 408 -3.39 -12.45 4.32
CA SER A 408 -3.27 -11.23 3.51
C SER A 408 -4.30 -10.19 3.94
N MET A 409 -3.86 -8.96 4.21
CA MET A 409 -4.70 -7.81 4.56
C MET A 409 -5.25 -7.06 3.33
N ARG A 410 -5.01 -7.57 2.12
CA ARG A 410 -5.50 -6.93 0.91
C ARG A 410 -7.03 -6.87 0.87
N SER A 411 -7.54 -5.90 0.13
CA SER A 411 -8.97 -5.79 -0.15
C SER A 411 -9.54 -7.15 -0.60
N PHE A 412 -10.76 -7.48 -0.14
CA PHE A 412 -11.45 -8.70 -0.59
C PHE A 412 -11.58 -8.77 -2.12
N ARG A 413 -11.56 -7.62 -2.80
CA ARG A 413 -11.59 -7.52 -4.26
C ARG A 413 -10.27 -7.97 -4.89
N ALA A 414 -9.14 -7.74 -4.19
CA ALA A 414 -7.79 -8.10 -4.65
C ALA A 414 -7.33 -9.49 -4.13
N GLU A 415 -8.18 -10.20 -3.43
CA GLU A 415 -7.94 -11.60 -3.07
C GLU A 415 -7.74 -12.42 -4.35
N ASN A 416 -6.72 -13.23 -4.43
CA ASN A 416 -6.30 -13.97 -5.63
C ASN A 416 -5.67 -13.15 -6.79
N VAL A 417 -5.63 -11.82 -6.76
CA VAL A 417 -4.92 -11.03 -7.80
C VAL A 417 -3.44 -11.40 -7.85
N SER A 418 -2.81 -11.61 -6.70
CA SER A 418 -1.40 -12.03 -6.64
C SER A 418 -1.18 -13.39 -7.29
N LEU A 419 -2.12 -14.33 -7.12
CA LEU A 419 -2.09 -15.64 -7.78
C LEU A 419 -2.28 -15.50 -9.29
N PHE A 420 -3.26 -14.70 -9.71
CA PHE A 420 -3.48 -14.38 -11.13
C PHE A 420 -2.22 -13.81 -11.78
N VAL A 421 -1.61 -12.79 -11.16
CA VAL A 421 -0.38 -12.16 -11.69
C VAL A 421 0.78 -13.15 -11.73
N LYS A 422 0.92 -14.01 -10.70
CA LYS A 422 1.92 -15.07 -10.72
C LYS A 422 1.72 -15.99 -11.92
N GLN A 423 0.51 -16.49 -12.13
CA GLN A 423 0.17 -17.41 -13.22
C GLN A 423 0.37 -16.75 -14.61
N VAL A 424 0.02 -15.45 -14.77
CA VAL A 424 0.32 -14.69 -15.99
C VAL A 424 1.81 -14.65 -16.27
N LEU A 425 2.63 -14.33 -15.26
CA LEU A 425 4.08 -14.22 -15.43
C LEU A 425 4.78 -15.59 -15.55
N ASP A 426 4.22 -16.65 -14.98
CA ASP A 426 4.66 -18.04 -15.15
C ASP A 426 4.15 -18.64 -16.48
N MET A 427 3.32 -17.91 -17.25
CA MET A 427 2.69 -18.34 -18.51
C MET A 427 1.77 -19.57 -18.38
N ASP A 428 1.22 -19.79 -17.22
CA ASP A 428 0.24 -20.85 -16.95
C ASP A 428 -1.15 -20.40 -17.42
N LYS A 429 -1.38 -20.49 -18.73
CA LYS A 429 -2.60 -19.98 -19.38
C LYS A 429 -3.89 -20.58 -18.80
N GLU A 430 -3.92 -21.89 -18.58
CA GLU A 430 -5.13 -22.59 -18.13
C GLU A 430 -5.55 -22.15 -16.72
N ASN A 431 -4.60 -22.13 -15.78
CA ASN A 431 -4.89 -21.69 -14.42
C ASN A 431 -5.14 -20.19 -14.34
N THR A 432 -4.48 -19.40 -15.20
CA THR A 432 -4.75 -17.94 -15.33
C THR A 432 -6.21 -17.68 -15.71
N GLN A 433 -6.76 -18.39 -16.69
CA GLN A 433 -8.16 -18.25 -17.11
C GLN A 433 -9.13 -18.61 -15.99
N LYS A 434 -8.86 -19.72 -15.27
CA LYS A 434 -9.67 -20.12 -14.11
C LYS A 434 -9.66 -19.05 -13.01
N THR A 435 -8.49 -18.55 -12.66
CA THR A 435 -8.35 -17.52 -11.62
C THR A 435 -8.98 -16.20 -12.07
N TYR A 436 -8.82 -15.81 -13.34
CA TYR A 436 -9.44 -14.60 -13.88
C TYR A 436 -10.97 -14.65 -13.78
N SER A 437 -11.59 -15.78 -14.12
CA SER A 437 -13.04 -15.94 -14.01
C SER A 437 -13.59 -15.76 -12.59
N LEU A 438 -12.77 -16.04 -11.57
CA LEU A 438 -13.13 -15.85 -10.16
C LEU A 438 -13.04 -14.39 -9.72
N ILE A 439 -12.05 -13.64 -10.26
CA ILE A 439 -11.76 -12.29 -9.79
C ILE A 439 -12.44 -11.19 -10.63
N SER A 440 -12.69 -11.43 -11.93
CA SER A 440 -13.12 -10.40 -12.90
C SER A 440 -14.38 -9.63 -12.51
N LYS A 441 -15.31 -10.27 -11.79
CA LYS A 441 -16.55 -9.60 -11.31
C LYS A 441 -16.30 -8.55 -10.23
N ASN A 442 -15.32 -8.79 -9.37
CA ASN A 442 -15.05 -7.94 -8.19
C ASN A 442 -13.81 -7.06 -8.38
N TYR A 443 -12.91 -7.46 -9.26
CA TYR A 443 -11.67 -6.78 -9.58
C TYR A 443 -11.52 -6.71 -11.11
N PRO A 444 -12.06 -5.66 -11.75
CA PRO A 444 -11.99 -5.52 -13.19
C PRO A 444 -10.54 -5.33 -13.66
N ILE A 445 -10.15 -6.15 -14.62
CA ILE A 445 -8.89 -6.03 -15.36
C ILE A 445 -9.27 -5.89 -16.81
N VAL A 446 -8.84 -4.83 -17.46
CA VAL A 446 -9.11 -4.59 -18.87
C VAL A 446 -7.83 -4.34 -19.65
N LEU A 447 -7.87 -4.59 -20.97
CA LEU A 447 -6.73 -4.50 -21.87
C LEU A 447 -7.05 -3.48 -22.99
N THR A 448 -6.08 -2.66 -23.34
CA THR A 448 -6.22 -1.74 -24.48
C THR A 448 -4.87 -1.47 -25.16
N ARG A 449 -4.91 -1.00 -26.39
CA ARG A 449 -3.76 -0.49 -27.15
C ARG A 449 -3.62 1.03 -27.01
N ASP A 450 -4.67 1.70 -26.54
CA ASP A 450 -4.82 3.15 -26.50
C ASP A 450 -4.70 3.69 -25.08
N LEU A 451 -3.67 4.52 -24.82
CA LEU A 451 -3.44 5.14 -23.52
C LEU A 451 -4.54 6.13 -23.12
N GLU A 452 -5.11 6.86 -24.09
CA GLU A 452 -6.17 7.84 -23.79
C GLU A 452 -7.47 7.12 -23.37
N LYS A 453 -7.81 6.00 -24.00
CA LYS A 453 -8.92 5.16 -23.53
C LYS A 453 -8.68 4.66 -22.10
N ALA A 454 -7.45 4.25 -21.78
CA ALA A 454 -7.08 3.84 -20.43
C ALA A 454 -7.23 4.98 -19.41
N LYS A 455 -6.80 6.21 -19.75
CA LYS A 455 -6.98 7.39 -18.90
C LYS A 455 -8.45 7.72 -18.64
N VAL A 456 -9.30 7.63 -19.69
CA VAL A 456 -10.75 7.82 -19.57
C VAL A 456 -11.34 6.76 -18.64
N TRP A 457 -11.03 5.49 -18.87
CA TRP A 457 -11.50 4.38 -18.06
C TRP A 457 -11.15 4.54 -16.57
N LEU A 458 -9.91 4.97 -16.24
CA LEU A 458 -9.52 5.23 -14.85
C LEU A 458 -10.38 6.32 -14.20
N LYS A 459 -10.61 7.43 -14.92
CA LYS A 459 -11.43 8.55 -14.43
C LYS A 459 -12.89 8.16 -14.22
N GLU A 460 -13.43 7.27 -15.06
CA GLU A 460 -14.81 6.77 -14.95
C GLU A 460 -14.96 5.74 -13.81
N LYS A 461 -13.92 4.95 -13.57
CA LYS A 461 -13.94 3.94 -12.52
C LYS A 461 -13.67 4.49 -11.13
N ALA A 462 -12.83 5.51 -10.99
CA ALA A 462 -12.49 6.07 -9.70
C ALA A 462 -13.64 6.92 -9.13
N ARG A 463 -13.95 6.71 -7.86
CA ARG A 463 -15.03 7.38 -7.14
C ARG A 463 -14.47 8.13 -5.92
N GLY A 464 -15.06 9.26 -5.57
CA GLY A 464 -14.63 10.05 -4.42
C GLY A 464 -13.15 10.38 -4.45
N SER A 465 -12.43 10.06 -3.41
CA SER A 465 -10.98 10.23 -3.29
C SER A 465 -10.18 8.99 -3.71
N GLU A 466 -10.80 7.99 -4.33
CA GLU A 466 -10.09 6.81 -4.84
C GLU A 466 -8.94 7.22 -5.77
N ARG A 467 -7.72 6.81 -5.40
CA ARG A 467 -6.51 7.23 -6.11
C ARG A 467 -6.20 6.36 -7.30
N TYR A 468 -5.90 6.99 -8.42
CA TYR A 468 -5.46 6.31 -9.62
C TYR A 468 -4.18 6.94 -10.19
N GLY A 469 -3.45 6.17 -11.01
CA GLY A 469 -2.21 6.66 -11.63
C GLY A 469 -1.67 5.69 -12.68
N ILE A 470 -0.74 6.21 -13.50
CA ILE A 470 0.00 5.43 -14.49
C ILE A 470 1.25 4.86 -13.84
N VAL A 471 1.46 3.55 -14.00
CA VAL A 471 2.63 2.85 -13.50
C VAL A 471 3.31 2.09 -14.63
N VAL A 472 4.65 2.14 -14.66
CA VAL A 472 5.46 1.59 -15.75
C VAL A 472 6.74 0.96 -15.22
N SER A 473 7.35 0.05 -15.98
CA SER A 473 8.69 -0.44 -15.67
C SER A 473 9.72 0.69 -15.78
N SER A 474 10.67 0.75 -14.86
CA SER A 474 11.80 1.69 -14.95
C SER A 474 12.66 1.49 -16.20
N GLN A 475 12.53 0.34 -16.87
CA GLN A 475 13.17 0.01 -18.15
C GLN A 475 12.34 0.44 -19.37
N ALA A 476 11.11 0.93 -19.18
CA ALA A 476 10.17 1.32 -20.23
C ALA A 476 10.58 2.64 -20.91
N GLN A 477 11.72 2.66 -21.58
CA GLN A 477 12.31 3.88 -22.15
C GLN A 477 11.74 4.28 -23.51
N ARG A 478 10.92 3.42 -24.15
CA ARG A 478 10.38 3.66 -25.49
C ARG A 478 8.92 4.11 -25.51
N LEU A 479 8.36 4.42 -24.33
CA LEU A 479 7.01 5.00 -24.19
C LEU A 479 6.97 6.53 -24.34
N LYS A 480 8.11 7.20 -24.61
CA LYS A 480 8.17 8.67 -24.78
C LYS A 480 7.19 9.25 -25.82
N PRO A 481 6.92 8.60 -26.96
CA PRO A 481 5.88 9.09 -27.90
C PRO A 481 4.45 9.08 -27.31
N LEU A 482 4.24 8.39 -26.19
CA LEU A 482 3.00 8.43 -25.42
C LEU A 482 3.07 9.41 -24.22
N ALA A 483 4.03 10.36 -24.24
CA ALA A 483 4.32 11.29 -23.15
C ALA A 483 4.75 10.61 -21.82
N ILE A 484 5.22 9.37 -21.87
CA ILE A 484 5.72 8.63 -20.71
C ILE A 484 7.25 8.60 -20.73
N ASP A 485 7.90 9.35 -19.84
CA ASP A 485 9.36 9.35 -19.69
C ASP A 485 9.80 8.88 -18.29
N VAL A 486 10.29 7.64 -18.19
CA VAL A 486 10.78 7.05 -16.94
C VAL A 486 12.02 7.74 -16.37
N LYS A 487 12.67 8.61 -17.13
CA LYS A 487 13.81 9.43 -16.68
C LYS A 487 13.41 10.81 -16.17
N SER A 488 12.16 11.22 -16.39
CA SER A 488 11.63 12.45 -15.83
C SER A 488 11.54 12.33 -14.31
N PRO A 489 12.08 13.30 -13.55
CA PRO A 489 12.01 13.25 -12.09
C PRO A 489 10.56 13.43 -11.63
N MET A 490 10.05 12.49 -10.86
CA MET A 490 8.75 12.55 -10.21
C MET A 490 8.94 12.65 -8.70
N ASN A 491 8.19 13.54 -8.05
CA ASN A 491 8.20 13.65 -6.59
C ASN A 491 7.11 12.73 -5.99
N PRO A 492 7.48 11.63 -5.32
CA PRO A 492 6.52 10.67 -4.81
C PRO A 492 5.56 11.25 -3.75
N VAL A 493 6.00 12.26 -2.98
CA VAL A 493 5.15 12.92 -1.99
C VAL A 493 3.98 13.64 -2.67
N HIS A 494 4.25 14.43 -3.71
CA HIS A 494 3.18 15.11 -4.45
C HIS A 494 2.30 14.12 -5.20
N TRP A 495 2.91 13.14 -5.83
CA TRP A 495 2.17 12.15 -6.61
C TRP A 495 1.18 11.34 -5.77
N PHE A 496 1.56 10.93 -4.54
CA PHE A 496 0.72 10.13 -3.65
C PHE A 496 -0.15 10.92 -2.66
N LEU A 497 0.25 12.13 -2.24
CA LEU A 497 -0.44 12.84 -1.17
C LEU A 497 -1.26 14.04 -1.63
N GLU A 498 -0.95 14.62 -2.82
CA GLU A 498 -1.72 15.77 -3.29
C GLU A 498 -3.06 15.34 -3.91
N GLY A 499 -4.05 16.21 -3.81
CA GLY A 499 -5.39 15.98 -4.32
C GLY A 499 -5.55 16.30 -5.80
N LYS A 500 -6.80 16.27 -6.28
CA LYS A 500 -7.20 16.52 -7.67
C LYS A 500 -6.91 17.95 -8.18
N ASN A 501 -6.49 18.87 -7.32
CA ASN A 501 -6.19 20.26 -7.69
C ASN A 501 -4.68 20.54 -7.90
N ASP A 502 -3.81 19.56 -7.67
CA ASP A 502 -2.37 19.69 -7.87
C ASP A 502 -1.95 18.91 -9.12
N VAL A 503 -1.37 19.59 -10.09
CA VAL A 503 -0.94 19.00 -11.38
C VAL A 503 0.12 17.89 -11.24
N ARG A 504 0.85 17.85 -10.11
CA ARG A 504 1.86 16.82 -9.81
C ARG A 504 1.26 15.57 -9.19
N SER A 505 -0.04 15.60 -8.91
CA SER A 505 -0.76 14.47 -8.35
C SER A 505 -0.99 13.38 -9.39
N SER A 506 -1.00 12.13 -8.97
CA SER A 506 -1.33 10.98 -9.81
C SER A 506 -2.67 11.12 -10.57
N TYR A 507 -3.61 11.90 -10.03
CA TYR A 507 -4.91 12.16 -10.63
C TYR A 507 -4.86 12.86 -12.00
N TYR A 508 -3.78 13.59 -12.27
CA TYR A 508 -3.61 14.27 -13.57
C TYR A 508 -3.19 13.32 -14.69
N LEU A 509 -2.60 12.15 -14.34
CA LEU A 509 -2.11 11.15 -15.31
C LEU A 509 -1.02 11.71 -16.26
N GLU A 510 -0.28 12.71 -15.80
CA GLU A 510 0.86 13.29 -16.53
C GLU A 510 2.19 12.70 -16.01
N ASP A 511 2.39 12.74 -14.68
CA ASP A 511 3.53 12.08 -14.07
C ASP A 511 3.27 10.59 -13.89
N ILE A 512 4.29 9.78 -14.12
CA ILE A 512 4.24 8.31 -13.99
C ILE A 512 5.05 7.83 -12.79
N ALA A 513 4.67 6.69 -12.24
CA ALA A 513 5.44 6.04 -11.21
C ALA A 513 6.05 4.72 -11.73
N THR A 514 7.27 4.41 -11.30
CA THR A 514 7.91 3.12 -11.58
C THR A 514 7.71 2.14 -10.44
N GLU A 515 8.08 0.86 -10.65
CA GLU A 515 8.07 -0.16 -9.60
C GLU A 515 8.78 0.29 -8.31
N PHE A 516 9.85 1.08 -8.43
CA PHE A 516 10.57 1.64 -7.28
C PHE A 516 9.75 2.66 -6.48
N HIS A 517 8.86 3.40 -7.16
CA HIS A 517 8.02 4.40 -6.52
C HIS A 517 6.79 3.79 -5.85
N VAL A 518 6.23 2.70 -6.41
CA VAL A 518 4.98 2.09 -5.93
C VAL A 518 5.18 0.86 -5.04
N GLN A 519 6.40 0.35 -4.90
CA GLN A 519 6.64 -0.79 -4.01
C GLN A 519 6.33 -0.41 -2.55
N GLY A 520 5.57 -1.25 -1.85
CA GLY A 520 5.10 -0.96 -0.50
C GLY A 520 3.93 0.03 -0.42
N LEU A 521 3.51 0.61 -1.55
CA LEU A 521 2.38 1.53 -1.65
C LEU A 521 1.26 0.91 -2.50
N GLU A 522 0.05 1.43 -2.37
CA GLU A 522 -1.12 0.94 -3.10
C GLU A 522 -1.87 2.10 -3.74
N LEU A 523 -2.47 1.82 -4.91
CA LEU A 523 -3.44 2.67 -5.58
C LEU A 523 -4.81 1.98 -5.52
N ASP A 524 -5.89 2.74 -5.67
CA ASP A 524 -7.19 2.11 -5.85
C ASP A 524 -7.32 1.56 -7.28
N TRP A 525 -6.86 2.33 -8.27
CA TRP A 525 -6.89 1.97 -9.68
C TRP A 525 -5.53 2.23 -10.33
N ALA A 526 -5.06 1.33 -11.19
CA ALA A 526 -3.78 1.50 -11.88
C ALA A 526 -3.92 1.34 -13.39
N CYS A 527 -3.20 2.19 -14.14
CA CYS A 527 -2.88 1.96 -15.54
C CYS A 527 -1.46 1.39 -15.62
N VAL A 528 -1.34 0.12 -15.95
CA VAL A 528 -0.04 -0.53 -16.17
C VAL A 528 0.30 -0.44 -17.64
N THR A 529 1.24 0.43 -18.01
CA THR A 529 1.64 0.59 -19.41
C THR A 529 2.88 -0.25 -19.71
N TRP A 530 2.74 -1.18 -20.62
CA TRP A 530 3.75 -2.15 -21.03
C TRP A 530 4.70 -1.55 -22.07
N ASP A 531 6.00 -1.91 -22.00
CA ASP A 531 6.96 -1.54 -23.06
C ASP A 531 7.67 -2.79 -23.62
N GLY A 532 8.50 -2.59 -24.62
CA GLY A 532 9.29 -3.64 -25.27
C GLY A 532 10.47 -4.19 -24.46
N ASP A 533 10.56 -3.87 -23.16
CA ASP A 533 11.55 -4.44 -22.24
C ASP A 533 11.20 -5.87 -21.81
N LEU A 534 9.90 -6.21 -21.72
CA LEU A 534 9.41 -7.55 -21.42
C LEU A 534 8.45 -8.03 -22.52
N ARG A 535 8.86 -9.02 -23.30
CA ARG A 535 8.11 -9.50 -24.47
C ARG A 535 7.71 -10.95 -24.30
N TYR A 536 6.45 -11.25 -24.55
CA TYR A 536 5.97 -12.63 -24.57
C TYR A 536 6.50 -13.38 -25.80
N SER A 537 6.92 -14.63 -25.58
CA SER A 537 7.12 -15.63 -26.64
C SER A 537 6.67 -16.99 -26.16
N GLU A 538 6.36 -17.92 -27.05
CA GLU A 538 5.94 -19.28 -26.69
C GLU A 538 6.97 -20.03 -25.82
N SER A 539 8.26 -19.69 -25.97
CA SER A 539 9.36 -20.29 -25.19
C SER A 539 9.65 -19.60 -23.86
N GLY A 540 8.94 -18.51 -23.52
CA GLY A 540 9.17 -17.78 -22.29
C GLY A 540 9.19 -16.26 -22.48
N TRP A 541 9.21 -15.52 -21.37
CA TRP A 541 9.40 -14.09 -21.38
C TRP A 541 10.81 -13.73 -21.83
N LYS A 542 10.92 -12.92 -22.87
CA LYS A 542 12.18 -12.34 -23.35
C LYS A 542 12.38 -10.97 -22.72
N THR A 543 13.55 -10.77 -22.13
CA THR A 543 13.88 -9.59 -21.33
C THR A 543 14.94 -8.73 -22.02
N PHE A 544 14.68 -7.43 -22.11
CA PHE A 544 15.55 -6.48 -22.81
C PHE A 544 15.80 -5.24 -21.96
N SER A 545 16.95 -4.60 -22.19
CA SER A 545 17.24 -3.25 -21.74
C SER A 545 17.50 -2.34 -22.94
N PHE A 546 17.02 -1.10 -22.90
CA PHE A 546 17.28 -0.14 -23.96
C PHE A 546 18.57 0.61 -23.66
N VAL A 547 19.60 0.40 -24.50
CA VAL A 547 20.93 0.99 -24.32
C VAL A 547 21.33 1.76 -25.57
N GLY A 548 21.62 3.05 -25.39
CA GLY A 548 21.88 3.95 -26.51
C GLY A 548 20.63 4.10 -27.40
N THR A 549 20.63 3.43 -28.56
CA THR A 549 19.58 3.52 -29.58
C THR A 549 18.90 2.19 -29.88
N LYS A 550 19.19 1.13 -29.13
CA LYS A 550 18.68 -0.22 -29.43
C LYS A 550 18.38 -1.05 -28.19
N TRP A 551 17.49 -2.00 -28.36
CA TRP A 551 17.24 -3.05 -27.37
C TRP A 551 18.38 -4.06 -27.35
N GLN A 552 18.82 -4.43 -26.15
CA GLN A 552 19.82 -5.46 -25.90
C GLN A 552 19.22 -6.53 -24.99
N ASN A 553 19.51 -7.80 -25.30
CA ASN A 553 19.10 -8.91 -24.45
C ASN A 553 19.73 -8.82 -23.06
N ILE A 554 18.96 -9.09 -22.04
CA ILE A 554 19.46 -9.26 -20.69
C ILE A 554 19.91 -10.71 -20.53
N HIS A 555 21.22 -10.93 -20.31
CA HIS A 555 21.79 -12.28 -20.21
C HIS A 555 21.90 -12.77 -18.76
N LYS A 556 22.09 -11.86 -17.79
CA LYS A 556 22.23 -12.23 -16.38
C LYS A 556 20.88 -12.67 -15.81
N GLU A 557 20.82 -13.89 -15.27
CA GLU A 557 19.56 -14.46 -14.72
C GLU A 557 18.94 -13.60 -13.62
N ASP A 558 19.75 -13.05 -12.73
CA ASP A 558 19.26 -12.14 -11.70
C ASP A 558 18.54 -10.92 -12.29
N LYS A 559 19.10 -10.31 -13.34
CA LYS A 559 18.48 -9.16 -13.99
C LYS A 559 17.20 -9.53 -14.74
N LYS A 560 17.09 -10.73 -15.28
CA LYS A 560 15.86 -11.25 -15.88
C LYS A 560 14.78 -11.37 -14.80
N LYS A 561 15.13 -11.99 -13.66
CA LYS A 561 14.25 -12.14 -12.52
C LYS A 561 13.77 -10.79 -11.99
N TYR A 562 14.66 -9.80 -11.88
CA TYR A 562 14.28 -8.45 -11.41
C TYR A 562 13.28 -7.78 -12.34
N LEU A 563 13.44 -7.90 -13.66
CA LEU A 563 12.48 -7.31 -14.60
C LEU A 563 11.11 -7.98 -14.50
N ILE A 564 11.05 -9.31 -14.39
CA ILE A 564 9.79 -10.03 -14.16
C ILE A 564 9.15 -9.59 -12.83
N ASN A 565 9.95 -9.46 -11.78
CA ASN A 565 9.46 -8.98 -10.48
C ASN A 565 8.99 -7.52 -10.53
N ALA A 566 9.61 -6.65 -11.35
CA ALA A 566 9.14 -5.30 -11.58
C ALA A 566 7.69 -5.31 -12.11
N TYR A 567 7.39 -6.10 -13.14
CA TYR A 567 6.03 -6.27 -13.64
C TYR A 567 5.10 -6.92 -12.61
N ARG A 568 5.59 -7.86 -11.80
CA ARG A 568 4.81 -8.42 -10.67
C ARG A 568 4.42 -7.31 -9.68
N VAL A 569 5.33 -6.42 -9.34
CA VAL A 569 5.06 -5.26 -8.48
C VAL A 569 4.00 -4.37 -9.12
N LEU A 570 4.15 -3.97 -10.37
CA LEU A 570 3.22 -3.08 -11.07
C LEU A 570 1.80 -3.66 -11.14
N LEU A 571 1.67 -4.92 -11.56
CA LEU A 571 0.40 -5.63 -11.73
C LEU A 571 -0.32 -5.93 -10.41
N THR A 572 0.35 -5.78 -9.27
CA THR A 572 -0.25 -6.03 -7.94
C THR A 572 -0.44 -4.77 -7.11
N ARG A 573 -0.32 -3.56 -7.68
CA ARG A 573 -0.43 -2.31 -6.90
C ARG A 573 -1.84 -1.78 -6.75
N ALA A 574 -2.75 -2.15 -7.64
CA ALA A 574 -4.13 -1.71 -7.55
C ALA A 574 -4.93 -2.54 -6.52
N ARG A 575 -5.83 -1.87 -5.79
CA ARG A 575 -6.72 -2.47 -4.79
C ARG A 575 -8.08 -2.83 -5.35
N GLN A 576 -8.52 -2.15 -6.39
CA GLN A 576 -9.89 -2.27 -6.92
C GLN A 576 -9.95 -2.74 -8.37
N GLY A 577 -8.94 -2.43 -9.19
CA GLY A 577 -8.86 -2.88 -10.57
C GLY A 577 -7.78 -2.17 -11.35
N MET A 578 -7.51 -2.64 -12.56
CA MET A 578 -6.46 -2.08 -13.41
C MET A 578 -6.79 -2.14 -14.89
N VAL A 579 -6.21 -1.21 -15.64
CA VAL A 579 -6.15 -1.26 -17.09
C VAL A 579 -4.71 -1.53 -17.52
N ILE A 580 -4.52 -2.49 -18.40
CA ILE A 580 -3.22 -2.82 -18.98
C ILE A 580 -3.17 -2.21 -20.37
N VAL A 581 -2.18 -1.35 -20.62
CA VAL A 581 -1.94 -0.76 -21.95
C VAL A 581 -0.74 -1.45 -22.57
N VAL A 582 -0.94 -2.10 -23.71
CA VAL A 582 0.14 -2.64 -24.54
C VAL A 582 0.12 -1.90 -25.87
N PRO A 583 1.00 -0.93 -26.13
CA PRO A 583 0.96 -0.08 -27.32
C PRO A 583 1.02 -0.87 -28.63
N GLU A 584 0.55 -0.28 -29.72
CA GLU A 584 0.64 -0.88 -31.06
C GLU A 584 2.08 -0.90 -31.61
N GLY A 585 2.91 -0.02 -31.09
CA GLY A 585 4.23 0.21 -31.66
C GLY A 585 4.17 1.14 -32.86
N ASN A 586 5.22 1.13 -33.67
CA ASN A 586 5.27 1.90 -34.93
C ASN A 586 6.27 1.21 -35.87
N ILE A 587 5.81 0.87 -37.07
CA ILE A 587 6.63 0.18 -38.07
C ILE A 587 7.78 1.05 -38.60
N GLU A 588 7.60 2.38 -38.56
CA GLU A 588 8.64 3.34 -38.97
C GLU A 588 9.72 3.56 -37.89
N ASP A 589 9.43 3.15 -36.65
CA ASP A 589 10.39 3.23 -35.55
C ASP A 589 10.89 1.82 -35.19
N PRO A 590 12.09 1.43 -35.62
CA PRO A 590 12.64 0.09 -35.36
C PRO A 590 12.85 -0.22 -33.87
N THR A 591 12.83 0.81 -33.01
CA THR A 591 12.90 0.64 -31.56
C THR A 591 11.54 0.39 -30.92
N ARG A 592 10.46 0.52 -31.67
CA ARG A 592 9.07 0.31 -31.28
C ARG A 592 8.32 -0.57 -32.31
N ASN A 593 9.00 -1.52 -32.90
CA ASN A 593 8.38 -2.43 -33.86
C ASN A 593 7.14 -3.10 -33.24
N PRO A 594 5.99 -3.16 -33.96
CA PRO A 594 4.77 -3.82 -33.49
C PRO A 594 4.99 -5.23 -32.94
N GLU A 595 5.89 -6.02 -33.51
CA GLU A 595 6.24 -7.35 -33.03
C GLU A 595 6.70 -7.40 -31.57
N TYR A 596 7.20 -6.27 -31.02
CA TYR A 596 7.63 -6.21 -29.61
C TYR A 596 6.45 -6.20 -28.64
N TYR A 597 5.27 -5.84 -29.12
CA TYR A 597 4.06 -5.64 -28.33
C TYR A 597 2.95 -6.66 -28.65
N ASP A 598 2.81 -7.03 -29.93
CA ASP A 598 1.67 -7.80 -30.42
C ASP A 598 1.52 -9.17 -29.76
N ASN A 599 2.62 -9.88 -29.56
CA ASN A 599 2.58 -11.19 -28.91
C ASN A 599 2.16 -11.10 -27.45
N THR A 600 2.64 -10.09 -26.74
CA THR A 600 2.24 -9.81 -25.35
C THR A 600 0.76 -9.46 -25.27
N TYR A 601 0.28 -8.60 -26.17
CA TYR A 601 -1.14 -8.26 -26.26
C TYR A 601 -2.02 -9.48 -26.53
N LYS A 602 -1.66 -10.28 -27.53
CA LYS A 602 -2.38 -11.51 -27.88
C LYS A 602 -2.40 -12.52 -26.73
N TYR A 603 -1.28 -12.65 -26.01
CA TYR A 603 -1.20 -13.51 -24.84
C TYR A 603 -2.14 -13.04 -23.73
N LEU A 604 -2.11 -11.76 -23.35
CA LEU A 604 -2.97 -11.19 -22.31
C LEU A 604 -4.46 -11.31 -22.70
N LYS A 605 -4.79 -11.09 -23.96
CA LYS A 605 -6.17 -11.31 -24.47
C LYS A 605 -6.56 -12.80 -24.40
N SER A 606 -5.62 -13.71 -24.68
CA SER A 606 -5.87 -15.15 -24.68
C SER A 606 -6.12 -15.76 -23.31
N VAL A 607 -5.74 -15.07 -22.22
CA VAL A 607 -6.04 -15.49 -20.84
C VAL A 607 -7.41 -14.98 -20.35
N GLY A 608 -8.17 -14.29 -21.20
CA GLY A 608 -9.55 -13.90 -20.95
C GLY A 608 -9.74 -12.45 -20.53
N ILE A 609 -8.70 -11.60 -20.55
CA ILE A 609 -8.83 -10.18 -20.22
C ILE A 609 -9.64 -9.47 -21.28
N ASP A 610 -10.69 -8.75 -20.84
CA ASP A 610 -11.58 -7.99 -21.70
C ASP A 610 -10.88 -6.77 -22.32
N GLU A 611 -11.19 -6.50 -23.61
CA GLU A 611 -10.64 -5.35 -24.35
C GLU A 611 -11.59 -4.16 -24.29
N ILE A 612 -11.03 -2.92 -24.17
CA ILE A 612 -11.77 -1.66 -24.21
C ILE A 612 -11.29 -0.72 -25.30
#